data_006d45aabc45a69b2e9ff5f93dfc6b18
#
_entry.id   006d45aabc45a69b2e9ff5f93dfc6b18
#
_cell.length_a   1.000
_cell.length_b   1.000
_cell.length_c   1.000
_cell.angle_alpha   90.00
_cell.angle_beta   90.00
_cell.angle_gamma   90.00
#
_symmetry.space_group_name_H-M   'P 1'
#
loop_
_entity.id
_entity.type
_entity.pdbx_description
1 polymer ?
#
loop_
_entity_poly.entity_id
_entity_poly.type
_entity_poly.pdbx_seq_one_letter_code
_entity_poly.pdbx_strand_id
1 'polypeptide(L)'
;MDVKIEPSWATQLGGEFEKPYFLQLIEQVKQEYAQFPCYPPGRLIFNAFNLCPFDKVRVVIIGQDPYHEPGQAMGLSFSVPDGIQLPPSLQNIYKEIAADLGTPIPQSGDLTRWAKQGVLLL
;
A
#
# COMPACT_ATOMS: atom_id res chain seq x y z
N MET A 1 15.00 8.61 -14.19
CA MET A 1 15.03 7.85 -12.96
C MET A 1 14.37 6.50 -13.14
N ASP A 2 15.02 5.43 -12.68
CA ASP A 2 14.54 4.07 -12.87
C ASP A 2 13.68 3.64 -11.67
N VAL A 3 12.38 3.89 -11.76
CA VAL A 3 11.41 3.45 -10.75
C VAL A 3 10.93 2.05 -11.08
N LYS A 4 11.11 1.13 -10.14
CA LYS A 4 10.66 -0.26 -10.30
C LYS A 4 9.22 -0.37 -9.88
N ILE A 5 8.33 -0.39 -10.86
CA ILE A 5 6.89 -0.51 -10.66
C ILE A 5 6.32 -1.47 -11.71
N GLU A 6 5.18 -2.06 -11.42
CA GLU A 6 4.51 -2.98 -12.32
C GLU A 6 4.30 -2.33 -13.70
N PRO A 7 4.55 -3.07 -14.83
CA PRO A 7 4.63 -2.49 -16.18
C PRO A 7 3.40 -1.70 -16.63
N SER A 8 2.19 -2.13 -16.30
CA SER A 8 0.99 -1.40 -16.71
C SER A 8 0.90 -0.03 -16.04
N TRP A 9 1.38 0.08 -14.79
CA TRP A 9 1.47 1.35 -14.09
C TRP A 9 2.64 2.19 -14.60
N ALA A 10 3.77 1.56 -14.95
CA ALA A 10 4.89 2.26 -15.57
C ALA A 10 4.46 2.98 -16.85
N THR A 11 3.61 2.35 -17.66
CA THR A 11 3.04 2.95 -18.86
C THR A 11 2.22 4.19 -18.54
N GLN A 12 1.40 4.14 -17.50
CA GLN A 12 0.52 5.25 -17.12
C GLN A 12 1.24 6.38 -16.40
N LEU A 13 2.21 6.05 -15.56
CA LEU A 13 2.84 6.99 -14.63
C LEU A 13 4.28 7.38 -15.00
N GLY A 14 4.87 6.74 -16.00
CA GLY A 14 6.27 6.95 -16.34
C GLY A 14 6.66 8.41 -16.55
N GLY A 15 5.77 9.20 -17.14
CA GLY A 15 5.99 10.64 -17.33
C GLY A 15 6.03 11.43 -16.03
N GLU A 16 5.33 11.00 -15.00
CA GLU A 16 5.37 11.65 -13.69
C GLU A 16 6.72 11.48 -13.02
N PHE A 17 7.37 10.33 -13.21
CA PHE A 17 8.64 10.01 -12.56
C PHE A 17 9.81 10.88 -13.07
N GLU A 18 9.64 11.53 -14.23
CA GLU A 18 10.66 12.43 -14.79
C GLU A 18 10.44 13.90 -14.41
N LYS A 19 9.32 14.22 -13.76
CA LYS A 19 9.02 15.61 -13.39
C LYS A 19 9.89 16.08 -12.22
N PRO A 20 10.26 17.40 -12.19
CA PRO A 20 11.15 17.92 -11.16
C PRO A 20 10.67 17.66 -9.73
N TYR A 21 9.37 17.78 -9.45
CA TYR A 21 8.85 17.56 -8.11
C TYR A 21 9.11 16.10 -7.64
N PHE A 22 8.97 15.16 -8.57
CA PHE A 22 9.17 13.74 -8.25
C PHE A 22 10.64 13.43 -8.02
N LEU A 23 11.53 13.99 -8.84
CA LEU A 23 12.96 13.82 -8.68
C LEU A 23 13.45 14.37 -7.34
N GLN A 24 12.93 15.53 -6.92
CA GLN A 24 13.23 16.13 -5.62
C GLN A 24 12.70 15.26 -4.48
N LEU A 25 11.48 14.77 -4.61
CA LEU A 25 10.85 13.88 -3.61
C LEU A 25 11.67 12.61 -3.42
N ILE A 26 12.10 11.98 -4.51
CA ILE A 26 12.90 10.76 -4.46
C ILE A 26 14.22 10.99 -3.74
N GLU A 27 14.88 12.11 -4.01
CA GLU A 27 16.13 12.44 -3.35
C GLU A 27 15.95 12.60 -1.84
N GLN A 28 14.89 13.30 -1.44
CA GLN A 28 14.54 13.46 -0.04
C GLN A 28 14.23 12.11 0.63
N VAL A 29 13.43 11.27 -0.02
CA VAL A 29 13.06 9.95 0.50
C VAL A 29 14.30 9.07 0.70
N LYS A 30 15.22 9.07 -0.27
CA LYS A 30 16.48 8.33 -0.15
C LYS A 30 17.29 8.78 1.05
N GLN A 31 17.36 10.08 1.31
CA GLN A 31 18.07 10.63 2.46
C GLN A 31 17.42 10.18 3.77
N GLU A 32 16.09 10.21 3.85
CA GLU A 32 15.37 9.77 5.04
C GLU A 32 15.62 8.29 5.33
N TYR A 33 15.53 7.44 4.30
CA TYR A 33 15.80 6.00 4.46
C TYR A 33 17.25 5.71 4.86
N ALA A 34 18.19 6.54 4.45
CA ALA A 34 19.60 6.38 4.80
C ALA A 34 19.90 6.78 6.27
N GLN A 35 19.12 7.71 6.84
CA GLN A 35 19.39 8.30 8.15
C GLN A 35 18.49 7.76 9.25
N PHE A 36 17.28 7.36 8.94
CA PHE A 36 16.24 6.99 9.91
C PHE A 36 15.59 5.66 9.56
N PRO A 37 15.01 4.95 10.55
CA PRO A 37 14.10 3.84 10.26
C PRO A 37 12.85 4.38 9.55
N CYS A 38 12.62 3.95 8.30
CA CYS A 38 11.45 4.34 7.52
C CYS A 38 10.66 3.09 7.12
N TYR A 39 9.35 3.24 7.06
CA TYR A 39 8.43 2.14 6.74
C TYR A 39 7.47 2.56 5.64
N PRO A 40 7.09 1.64 4.76
CA PRO A 40 7.49 0.24 4.65
C PRO A 40 8.93 0.12 4.15
N PRO A 41 9.51 -1.09 4.15
CA PRO A 41 10.78 -1.32 3.47
C PRO A 41 10.72 -0.84 2.02
N GLY A 42 11.84 -0.33 1.50
CA GLY A 42 11.89 0.28 0.16
C GLY A 42 11.27 -0.56 -0.95
N ARG A 43 11.45 -1.88 -0.89
CA ARG A 43 10.87 -2.83 -1.86
C ARG A 43 9.35 -2.87 -1.86
N LEU A 44 8.70 -2.36 -0.80
CA LEU A 44 7.24 -2.40 -0.64
C LEU A 44 6.57 -1.03 -0.86
N ILE A 45 7.33 0.03 -1.20
CA ILE A 45 6.75 1.36 -1.40
C ILE A 45 5.66 1.34 -2.48
N PHE A 46 5.88 0.61 -3.58
CA PHE A 46 4.92 0.51 -4.67
C PHE A 46 4.10 -0.78 -4.66
N ASN A 47 3.99 -1.42 -3.49
CA ASN A 47 3.32 -2.72 -3.37
C ASN A 47 1.86 -2.67 -3.85
N ALA A 48 1.14 -1.59 -3.57
CA ALA A 48 -0.24 -1.42 -4.01
C ALA A 48 -0.37 -1.53 -5.53
N PHE A 49 0.56 -0.91 -6.25
CA PHE A 49 0.58 -0.95 -7.71
C PHE A 49 1.03 -2.32 -8.23
N ASN A 50 2.03 -2.91 -7.58
CA ASN A 50 2.60 -4.20 -8.01
C ASN A 50 1.60 -5.34 -7.86
N LEU A 51 0.71 -5.27 -6.88
CA LEU A 51 -0.29 -6.32 -6.62
C LEU A 51 -1.61 -6.09 -7.38
N CYS A 52 -1.84 -4.89 -7.89
CA CYS A 52 -3.08 -4.52 -8.57
C CYS A 52 -2.75 -3.78 -9.87
N PRO A 53 -2.54 -4.49 -11.00
CA PRO A 53 -2.24 -3.87 -12.28
C PRO A 53 -3.31 -2.86 -12.70
N PHE A 54 -2.91 -1.88 -13.49
CA PHE A 54 -3.78 -0.76 -13.89
C PHE A 54 -5.11 -1.23 -14.48
N ASP A 55 -5.07 -2.19 -15.38
CA ASP A 55 -6.27 -2.70 -16.07
C ASP A 55 -7.13 -3.63 -15.20
N LYS A 56 -6.65 -3.99 -14.01
CA LYS A 56 -7.39 -4.83 -13.05
C LYS A 56 -8.06 -4.04 -11.93
N VAL A 57 -7.80 -2.73 -11.84
CA VAL A 57 -8.36 -1.90 -10.77
C VAL A 57 -9.89 -1.86 -10.87
N ARG A 58 -10.56 -2.21 -9.78
CA ARG A 58 -12.01 -2.15 -9.63
C ARG A 58 -12.44 -1.14 -8.57
N VAL A 59 -11.64 -0.99 -7.51
CA VAL A 59 -11.89 -0.08 -6.39
C VAL A 59 -10.57 0.57 -6.02
N VAL A 60 -10.60 1.86 -5.71
CA VAL A 60 -9.46 2.61 -5.19
C VAL A 60 -9.79 3.03 -3.77
N ILE A 61 -8.91 2.69 -2.83
CA ILE A 61 -9.01 3.15 -1.44
C ILE A 61 -7.78 4.00 -1.16
N ILE A 62 -7.99 5.23 -0.70
CA ILE A 62 -6.91 6.16 -0.34
C ILE A 62 -6.87 6.26 1.16
N GLY A 63 -5.79 5.77 1.76
CA GLY A 63 -5.52 5.88 3.19
C GLY A 63 -4.89 7.23 3.53
N GLN A 64 -4.79 7.52 4.81
CA GLN A 64 -4.24 8.79 5.28
C GLN A 64 -2.77 8.65 5.68
N ASP A 65 -2.47 7.91 6.73
CA ASP A 65 -1.15 7.82 7.31
C ASP A 65 -0.60 6.39 7.25
N PRO A 66 0.68 6.22 6.97
CA PRO A 66 1.30 4.91 7.09
C PRO A 66 1.48 4.55 8.56
N TYR A 67 1.61 3.26 8.83
CA TYR A 67 1.98 2.77 10.16
C TYR A 67 3.43 3.14 10.46
N HIS A 68 3.71 3.40 11.74
CA HIS A 68 5.02 3.89 12.18
C HIS A 68 5.79 2.90 13.06
N GLU A 69 5.23 1.74 13.34
CA GLU A 69 5.91 0.70 14.11
C GLU A 69 6.60 -0.31 13.20
N PRO A 70 7.72 -0.91 13.64
CA PRO A 70 8.39 -1.93 12.85
C PRO A 70 7.45 -3.09 12.50
N GLY A 71 7.51 -3.54 11.24
CA GLY A 71 6.76 -4.71 10.80
C GLY A 71 5.29 -4.48 10.50
N GLN A 72 4.75 -3.25 10.63
CA GLN A 72 3.36 -2.96 10.35
C GLN A 72 3.12 -2.60 8.88
N ALA A 73 3.85 -1.60 8.37
CA ALA A 73 3.62 -1.09 7.02
C ALA A 73 4.10 -2.11 5.97
N MET A 74 3.27 -2.37 4.98
CA MET A 74 3.58 -3.30 3.90
C MET A 74 3.26 -2.74 2.50
N GLY A 75 3.04 -1.42 2.40
CA GLY A 75 2.76 -0.76 1.13
C GLY A 75 1.33 -0.90 0.66
N LEU A 76 0.42 -1.30 1.52
CA LEU A 76 -1.02 -1.39 1.28
C LEU A 76 -1.74 -0.67 2.40
N SER A 77 -2.61 0.29 2.06
CA SER A 77 -3.38 1.01 3.09
C SER A 77 -4.20 0.04 3.94
N PHE A 78 -4.27 0.33 5.23
CA PHE A 78 -4.97 -0.46 6.26
C PHE A 78 -4.42 -1.85 6.53
N SER A 79 -3.53 -2.37 5.67
CA SER A 79 -3.02 -3.74 5.75
C SER A 79 -1.85 -3.87 6.69
N VAL A 80 -1.79 -4.98 7.42
CA VAL A 80 -0.61 -5.40 8.18
C VAL A 80 -0.27 -6.85 7.83
N PRO A 81 1.01 -7.25 7.95
CA PRO A 81 1.38 -8.64 7.72
C PRO A 81 0.71 -9.58 8.71
N ASP A 82 0.63 -10.87 8.35
CA ASP A 82 0.15 -11.91 9.26
C ASP A 82 0.99 -11.92 10.54
N GLY A 83 0.32 -12.15 11.67
CA GLY A 83 0.95 -12.15 12.98
C GLY A 83 1.03 -10.80 13.65
N ILE A 84 0.69 -9.73 12.96
CA ILE A 84 0.61 -8.37 13.51
C ILE A 84 -0.83 -8.11 13.94
N GLN A 85 -0.99 -7.44 15.08
CA GLN A 85 -2.30 -7.08 15.61
C GLN A 85 -3.07 -6.20 14.62
N LEU A 86 -4.36 -6.48 14.46
CA LEU A 86 -5.22 -5.70 13.57
C LEU A 86 -5.29 -4.23 14.04
N PRO A 87 -4.97 -3.26 13.17
CA PRO A 87 -5.13 -1.85 13.53
C PRO A 87 -6.59 -1.49 13.80
N PRO A 88 -6.87 -0.50 14.67
CA PRO A 88 -8.24 -0.12 14.98
C PRO A 88 -9.10 0.23 13.77
N SER A 89 -8.53 0.95 12.79
CA SER A 89 -9.26 1.30 11.56
C SER A 89 -9.65 0.06 10.75
N LEU A 90 -8.75 -0.91 10.64
CA LEU A 90 -9.06 -2.17 9.93
C LEU A 90 -10.10 -2.99 10.70
N GLN A 91 -10.01 -3.02 12.02
CA GLN A 91 -11.03 -3.67 12.85
C GLN A 91 -12.42 -3.10 12.57
N ASN A 92 -12.52 -1.77 12.44
CA ASN A 92 -13.79 -1.11 12.13
C ASN A 92 -14.29 -1.47 10.73
N ILE A 93 -13.39 -1.52 9.75
CA ILE A 93 -13.75 -1.95 8.38
C ILE A 93 -14.29 -3.38 8.40
N TYR A 94 -13.61 -4.28 9.10
CA TYR A 94 -14.06 -5.67 9.20
C TYR A 94 -15.40 -5.81 9.90
N LYS A 95 -15.66 -5.00 10.94
CA LYS A 95 -16.97 -4.98 11.61
C LYS A 95 -18.09 -4.57 10.67
N GLU A 96 -17.85 -3.54 9.86
CA GLU A 96 -18.85 -3.08 8.89
C GLU A 96 -19.12 -4.14 7.81
N ILE A 97 -18.08 -4.78 7.30
CA ILE A 97 -18.25 -5.86 6.32
C ILE A 97 -19.02 -7.03 6.90
N ALA A 98 -18.70 -7.43 8.13
CA ALA A 98 -19.40 -8.53 8.80
C ALA A 98 -20.88 -8.20 9.04
N ALA A 99 -21.18 -6.95 9.44
CA ALA A 99 -22.55 -6.51 9.67
C ALA A 99 -23.36 -6.47 8.37
N ASP A 100 -22.74 -6.04 7.27
CA ASP A 100 -23.40 -5.90 5.97
C ASP A 100 -23.61 -7.24 5.28
N LEU A 101 -22.59 -8.09 5.27
CA LEU A 101 -22.59 -9.33 4.49
C LEU A 101 -22.83 -10.60 5.32
N GLY A 102 -22.84 -10.49 6.65
CA GLY A 102 -23.00 -11.64 7.52
C GLY A 102 -21.82 -12.60 7.53
N THR A 103 -20.64 -12.15 7.10
CA THR A 103 -19.44 -12.97 7.03
C THR A 103 -18.64 -12.90 8.33
N PRO A 104 -17.84 -13.95 8.66
CA PRO A 104 -16.95 -13.89 9.83
C PRO A 104 -15.89 -12.81 9.68
N ILE A 105 -15.45 -12.26 10.82
CA ILE A 105 -14.33 -11.30 10.83
C ILE A 105 -13.03 -12.10 10.63
N PRO A 106 -12.20 -11.72 9.62
CA PRO A 106 -10.93 -12.41 9.41
C PRO A 106 -9.99 -12.19 10.58
N GLN A 107 -9.14 -13.17 10.85
CA GLN A 107 -8.07 -13.04 11.85
C GLN A 107 -6.84 -12.33 11.26
N SER A 108 -6.61 -12.47 9.96
CA SER A 108 -5.49 -11.87 9.27
C SER A 108 -5.78 -10.42 8.90
N GLY A 109 -4.81 -9.53 9.11
CA GLY A 109 -4.84 -8.15 8.65
C GLY A 109 -4.16 -7.94 7.31
N ASP A 110 -3.68 -8.98 6.67
CA ASP A 110 -3.03 -8.91 5.37
C ASP A 110 -4.08 -8.78 4.26
N LEU A 111 -4.11 -7.62 3.60
CA LEU A 111 -5.08 -7.30 2.55
C LEU A 111 -4.55 -7.58 1.14
N THR A 112 -3.45 -8.32 1.01
CA THR A 112 -2.95 -8.77 -0.30
C THR A 112 -4.04 -9.45 -1.11
N ARG A 113 -4.91 -10.22 -0.46
CA ARG A 113 -6.03 -10.90 -1.11
C ARG A 113 -7.03 -9.93 -1.75
N TRP A 114 -7.21 -8.73 -1.14
CA TRP A 114 -8.05 -7.68 -1.73
C TRP A 114 -7.37 -7.04 -2.92
N ALA A 115 -6.08 -6.75 -2.78
CA ALA A 115 -5.29 -6.15 -3.86
C ALA A 115 -5.33 -7.02 -5.12
N LYS A 116 -5.18 -8.32 -4.96
CA LYS A 116 -5.22 -9.27 -6.08
C LYS A 116 -6.58 -9.39 -6.74
N GLN A 117 -7.63 -8.92 -6.09
CA GLN A 117 -8.98 -8.90 -6.63
C GLN A 117 -9.36 -7.56 -7.27
N GLY A 118 -8.45 -6.63 -7.34
CA GLY A 118 -8.66 -5.35 -8.00
C GLY A 118 -8.88 -4.17 -7.05
N VAL A 119 -8.51 -4.30 -5.77
CA VAL A 119 -8.55 -3.17 -4.83
C VAL A 119 -7.18 -2.51 -4.78
N LEU A 120 -7.11 -1.26 -5.25
CA LEU A 120 -5.88 -0.47 -5.16
C LEU A 120 -5.84 0.24 -3.81
N LEU A 121 -4.96 -0.23 -2.94
CA LEU A 121 -4.86 0.23 -1.53
C LEU A 121 -3.71 1.25 -1.39
N LEU A 122 -4.01 2.51 -1.64
CA LEU A 122 -3.02 3.62 -1.60
C LEU A 122 -2.90 4.25 -0.23
#